data_bd72181da6885f1a5358abb29d6a13b4
#
_entry.id   bd72181da6885f1a5358abb29d6a13b4
#
_cell.length_a   1.000
_cell.length_b   1.000
_cell.length_c   1.000
_cell.angle_alpha   90.00
_cell.angle_beta   90.00
_cell.angle_gamma   90.00
#
_symmetry.space_group_name_H-M   'P 1'
#
loop_
_entity.id
_entity.type
_entity.pdbx_description
1 polymer ?
#
loop_
_entity_poly.entity_id
_entity_poly.type
_entity_poly.pdbx_seq_one_letter_code
_entity_poly.pdbx_strand_id
1 'polypeptide(L)'
;MFGNPSLMTRIAIGKTIGLIVGLIGFVSLPYFSSEVGLMFRWGVLLWYTTVGAIIGMLGVFNWHPLLDLPLPWWFRAPYLGAWMNFVLTFFVYDQMQAILVSSFGADGFITNPFWFVLEGALVGLLIGYFATRFGGEGKELLDS
;
A
#
# COMPACT_ATOMS: atom_id res chain seq x y z
N MET A 1 16.10 14.81 -4.55
CA MET A 1 16.46 13.78 -3.57
C MET A 1 17.33 14.41 -2.50
N PHE A 2 17.15 14.04 -1.25
CA PHE A 2 17.90 14.57 -0.11
C PHE A 2 18.76 13.45 0.48
N GLY A 3 20.07 13.72 0.64
CA GLY A 3 21.01 12.76 1.20
C GLY A 3 21.42 11.66 0.22
N ASN A 4 22.14 10.69 0.73
CA ASN A 4 22.60 9.53 -0.04
C ASN A 4 21.51 8.47 -0.17
N PRO A 5 21.45 7.73 -1.29
CA PRO A 5 20.53 6.61 -1.41
C PRO A 5 20.70 5.61 -0.26
N SER A 6 19.59 5.20 0.36
CA SER A 6 19.61 4.30 1.50
C SER A 6 18.38 3.40 1.52
N LEU A 7 18.62 2.10 1.47
CA LEU A 7 17.55 1.10 1.58
C LEU A 7 16.84 1.20 2.93
N MET A 8 17.58 1.41 4.01
CA MET A 8 17.00 1.56 5.35
C MET A 8 16.09 2.78 5.43
N THR A 9 16.51 3.91 4.83
CA THR A 9 15.68 5.10 4.77
C THR A 9 14.39 4.84 4.00
N ARG A 10 14.48 4.14 2.86
CA ARG A 10 13.29 3.78 2.09
C ARG A 10 12.31 2.94 2.88
N ILE A 11 12.82 1.91 3.57
CA ILE A 11 11.98 1.03 4.38
C ILE A 11 11.34 1.81 5.53
N ALA A 12 12.11 2.65 6.21
CA ALA A 12 11.60 3.47 7.32
C ALA A 12 10.49 4.43 6.85
N ILE A 13 10.69 5.10 5.73
CA ILE A 13 9.68 6.01 5.17
C ILE A 13 8.44 5.23 4.74
N GLY A 14 8.61 4.12 4.02
CA GLY A 14 7.50 3.29 3.59
C GLY A 14 6.67 2.77 4.76
N LYS A 15 7.32 2.24 5.79
CA LYS A 15 6.65 1.77 7.01
C LYS A 15 5.90 2.90 7.70
N THR A 16 6.51 4.08 7.81
CA THR A 16 5.89 5.23 8.48
C THR A 16 4.62 5.67 7.76
N ILE A 17 4.68 5.81 6.44
CA ILE A 17 3.51 6.21 5.65
C ILE A 17 2.45 5.11 5.71
N GLY A 18 2.85 3.85 5.56
CA GLY A 18 1.93 2.72 5.69
C GLY A 18 1.27 2.67 7.06
N LEU A 19 2.03 2.93 8.13
CA LEU A 19 1.50 3.01 9.48
C LEU A 19 0.47 4.13 9.62
N ILE A 20 0.74 5.30 9.06
CA ILE A 20 -0.20 6.43 9.08
C ILE A 20 -1.49 6.06 8.36
N VAL A 21 -1.40 5.49 7.15
CA VAL A 21 -2.57 5.04 6.39
C VAL A 21 -3.34 3.97 7.18
N GLY A 22 -2.64 3.02 7.76
CA GLY A 22 -3.23 1.96 8.58
C GLY A 22 -3.91 2.50 9.84
N LEU A 23 -3.33 3.52 10.49
CA LEU A 23 -3.94 4.18 11.65
C LEU A 23 -5.22 4.92 11.27
N ILE A 24 -5.21 5.58 10.12
CA ILE A 24 -6.43 6.23 9.61
C ILE A 24 -7.53 5.19 9.45
N GLY A 25 -7.22 4.04 8.85
CA GLY A 25 -8.17 2.94 8.72
C GLY A 25 -8.62 2.39 10.08
N PHE A 26 -7.69 2.16 10.99
CA PHE A 26 -7.97 1.63 12.32
C PHE A 26 -8.96 2.52 13.08
N VAL A 27 -8.77 3.83 13.01
CA VAL A 27 -9.62 4.79 13.73
C VAL A 27 -10.94 5.02 13.01
N SER A 28 -10.93 5.09 11.68
CA SER A 28 -12.09 5.50 10.88
C SER A 28 -13.09 4.37 10.60
N LEU A 29 -12.64 3.12 10.47
CA LEU A 29 -13.51 2.01 10.07
C LEU A 29 -14.76 1.84 10.94
N PRO A 30 -14.72 1.97 12.28
CA PRO A 30 -15.93 1.83 13.09
C PRO A 30 -17.00 2.87 12.76
N TYR A 31 -16.62 4.02 12.21
CA TYR A 31 -17.56 5.07 11.81
C TYR A 31 -18.29 4.73 10.51
N PHE A 32 -17.67 3.90 9.66
CA PHE A 32 -18.26 3.46 8.40
C PHE A 32 -19.04 2.16 8.54
N SER A 33 -18.61 1.28 9.44
CA SER A 33 -19.29 0.02 9.70
C SER A 33 -19.16 -0.36 11.17
N SER A 34 -20.29 -0.47 11.84
CA SER A 34 -20.33 -0.85 13.26
C SER A 34 -19.94 -2.32 13.50
N GLU A 35 -19.96 -3.13 12.44
CA GLU A 35 -19.65 -4.55 12.53
C GLU A 35 -18.16 -4.87 12.39
N VAL A 36 -17.34 -3.86 12.13
CA VAL A 36 -15.90 -4.05 11.97
C VAL A 36 -15.27 -4.40 13.32
N GLY A 37 -14.82 -5.64 13.45
CA GLY A 37 -14.18 -6.12 14.68
C GLY A 37 -12.78 -5.57 14.88
N LEU A 38 -12.32 -5.60 16.13
CA LEU A 38 -11.00 -5.10 16.51
C LEU A 38 -9.87 -5.86 15.79
N MET A 39 -10.02 -7.17 15.60
CA MET A 39 -9.02 -7.97 14.89
C MET A 39 -8.84 -7.52 13.44
N PHE A 40 -9.94 -7.24 12.75
CA PHE A 40 -9.87 -6.73 11.38
C PHE A 40 -9.17 -5.37 11.33
N ARG A 41 -9.46 -4.50 12.28
CA ARG A 41 -8.84 -3.18 12.38
C ARG A 41 -7.31 -3.28 12.57
N TRP A 42 -6.88 -4.18 13.46
CA TRP A 42 -5.45 -4.46 13.63
C TRP A 42 -4.83 -5.03 12.35
N GLY A 43 -5.57 -5.90 11.66
CA GLY A 43 -5.14 -6.44 10.37
C GLY A 43 -4.89 -5.33 9.35
N VAL A 44 -5.79 -4.37 9.25
CA VAL A 44 -5.67 -3.23 8.33
C VAL A 44 -4.42 -2.39 8.67
N LEU A 45 -4.22 -2.08 9.95
CA LEU A 45 -3.07 -1.29 10.40
C LEU A 45 -1.76 -1.98 10.04
N LEU A 46 -1.64 -3.26 10.38
CA LEU A 46 -0.43 -4.03 10.12
C LEU A 46 -0.23 -4.30 8.62
N TRP A 47 -1.32 -4.47 7.89
CA TRP A 47 -1.26 -4.68 6.44
C TRP A 47 -0.62 -3.49 5.73
N TYR A 48 -1.10 -2.28 5.96
CA TYR A 48 -0.55 -1.10 5.30
C TYR A 48 0.87 -0.80 5.76
N THR A 49 1.22 -1.08 7.01
CA THR A 49 2.59 -0.98 7.49
C THR A 49 3.49 -1.94 6.69
N THR A 50 3.04 -3.18 6.47
CA THR A 50 3.76 -4.18 5.70
C THR A 50 3.88 -3.78 4.23
N VAL A 51 2.79 -3.30 3.62
CA VAL A 51 2.79 -2.81 2.23
C VAL A 51 3.84 -1.70 2.08
N GLY A 52 3.87 -0.77 3.02
CA GLY A 52 4.85 0.32 3.00
C GLY A 52 6.28 -0.18 3.09
N ALA A 53 6.55 -1.14 3.98
CA ALA A 53 7.88 -1.73 4.12
C ALA A 53 8.32 -2.44 2.83
N ILE A 54 7.44 -3.22 2.23
CA ILE A 54 7.73 -3.97 1.00
C ILE A 54 8.00 -3.02 -0.17
N ILE A 55 7.17 -2.00 -0.35
CA ILE A 55 7.37 -1.00 -1.41
C ILE A 55 8.72 -0.29 -1.20
N GLY A 56 9.04 0.05 0.03
CA GLY A 56 10.34 0.64 0.35
C GLY A 56 11.50 -0.27 -0.02
N MET A 57 11.41 -1.53 0.39
CA MET A 57 12.46 -2.53 0.14
C MET A 57 12.66 -2.82 -1.35
N LEU A 58 11.57 -2.92 -2.11
CA LEU A 58 11.64 -3.26 -3.53
C LEU A 58 12.10 -2.09 -4.40
N GLY A 59 12.46 -0.97 -3.81
CA GLY A 59 13.04 0.17 -4.52
C GLY A 59 14.38 -0.11 -5.17
N VAL A 60 15.04 -1.23 -4.84
CA VAL A 60 16.28 -1.66 -5.52
C VAL A 60 16.01 -2.16 -6.94
N PHE A 61 14.78 -2.57 -7.24
CA PHE A 61 14.42 -3.18 -8.53
C PHE A 61 13.84 -2.14 -9.49
N ASN A 62 14.71 -1.39 -10.13
CA ASN A 62 14.30 -0.38 -11.11
C ASN A 62 14.39 -0.86 -12.57
N TRP A 63 14.63 -2.16 -12.78
CA TRP A 63 14.77 -2.76 -14.11
C TRP A 63 14.17 -4.17 -14.12
N HIS A 64 13.39 -4.48 -15.15
CA HIS A 64 12.79 -5.81 -15.28
C HIS A 64 13.71 -6.72 -16.08
N PRO A 65 14.24 -7.81 -15.48
CA PRO A 65 15.29 -8.61 -16.13
C PRO A 65 14.82 -9.39 -17.35
N LEU A 66 13.56 -9.83 -17.38
CA LEU A 66 13.04 -10.62 -18.50
C LEU A 66 12.54 -9.77 -19.65
N LEU A 67 11.92 -8.64 -19.35
CA LEU A 67 11.35 -7.74 -20.36
C LEU A 67 12.33 -6.68 -20.82
N ASP A 68 13.46 -6.57 -20.14
CA ASP A 68 14.51 -5.58 -20.42
C ASP A 68 13.95 -4.15 -20.48
N LEU A 69 13.06 -3.84 -19.53
CA LEU A 69 12.37 -2.56 -19.45
C LEU A 69 12.65 -1.88 -18.10
N PRO A 70 12.70 -0.54 -18.09
CA PRO A 70 12.82 0.19 -16.83
C PRO A 70 11.53 0.05 -16.02
N LEU A 71 11.70 -0.07 -14.70
CA LEU A 71 10.60 -0.08 -13.74
C LEU A 71 10.69 1.17 -12.86
N PRO A 72 10.21 2.32 -13.35
CA PRO A 72 10.26 3.54 -12.58
C PRO A 72 9.34 3.45 -11.34
N TRP A 73 9.65 4.23 -10.32
CA TRP A 73 8.90 4.21 -9.05
C TRP A 73 7.41 4.47 -9.25
N TRP A 74 7.05 5.37 -10.17
CA TRP A 74 5.66 5.76 -10.44
C TRP A 74 4.84 4.65 -11.09
N PHE A 75 5.48 3.62 -11.60
CA PHE A 75 4.84 2.41 -12.12
C PHE A 75 4.93 1.27 -11.10
N ARG A 76 6.13 1.01 -10.59
CA ARG A 76 6.41 -0.12 -9.69
C ARG A 76 5.65 -0.01 -8.38
N ALA A 77 5.67 1.16 -7.73
CA ALA A 77 5.05 1.32 -6.42
C ALA A 77 3.53 1.18 -6.45
N PRO A 78 2.79 1.88 -7.35
CA PRO A 78 1.34 1.65 -7.43
C PRO A 78 0.99 0.24 -7.88
N TYR A 79 1.78 -0.38 -8.74
CA TYR A 79 1.56 -1.78 -9.14
C TYR A 79 1.64 -2.71 -7.93
N LEU A 80 2.64 -2.55 -7.08
CA LEU A 80 2.81 -3.37 -5.88
C LEU A 80 1.65 -3.16 -4.90
N GLY A 81 1.26 -1.92 -4.66
CA GLY A 81 0.12 -1.62 -3.80
C GLY A 81 -1.17 -2.21 -4.32
N ALA A 82 -1.42 -2.05 -5.62
CA ALA A 82 -2.60 -2.62 -6.28
C ALA A 82 -2.60 -4.14 -6.20
N TRP A 83 -1.48 -4.79 -6.49
CA TRP A 83 -1.36 -6.24 -6.46
C TRP A 83 -1.61 -6.79 -5.07
N MET A 84 -1.01 -6.18 -4.04
CA MET A 84 -1.18 -6.64 -2.67
C MET A 84 -2.64 -6.52 -2.21
N ASN A 85 -3.30 -5.41 -2.52
CA ASN A 85 -4.72 -5.26 -2.20
C ASN A 85 -5.61 -6.18 -3.04
N PHE A 86 -5.23 -6.44 -4.28
CA PHE A 86 -5.93 -7.41 -5.12
C PHE A 86 -5.93 -8.79 -4.47
N VAL A 87 -4.76 -9.27 -4.05
CA VAL A 87 -4.65 -10.57 -3.38
C VAL A 87 -5.40 -10.57 -2.05
N LEU A 88 -5.25 -9.52 -1.25
CA LEU A 88 -5.93 -9.40 0.04
C LEU A 88 -7.45 -9.48 -0.11
N THR A 89 -8.00 -8.91 -1.17
CA THR A 89 -9.44 -8.91 -1.40
C THR A 89 -10.02 -10.32 -1.47
N PHE A 90 -9.27 -11.29 -2.00
CA PHE A 90 -9.73 -12.68 -2.03
C PHE A 90 -9.90 -13.27 -0.63
N PHE A 91 -9.11 -12.83 0.34
CA PHE A 91 -9.16 -13.35 1.70
C PHE A 91 -10.19 -12.66 2.59
N VAL A 92 -10.46 -11.39 2.34
CA VAL A 92 -11.35 -10.58 3.20
C VAL A 92 -12.52 -9.97 2.41
N TYR A 93 -12.93 -10.64 1.34
CA TYR A 93 -13.97 -10.14 0.43
C TYR A 93 -15.25 -9.76 1.16
N ASP A 94 -15.75 -10.66 2.01
CA ASP A 94 -17.02 -10.45 2.70
C ASP A 94 -16.95 -9.28 3.67
N GLN A 95 -15.85 -9.14 4.40
CA GLN A 95 -15.66 -8.04 5.34
C GLN A 95 -15.58 -6.70 4.61
N MET A 96 -14.85 -6.64 3.49
CA MET A 96 -14.76 -5.43 2.68
C MET A 96 -16.10 -5.07 2.04
N GLN A 97 -16.85 -6.05 1.55
CA GLN A 97 -18.17 -5.81 0.99
C GLN A 97 -19.12 -5.25 2.05
N ALA A 98 -19.09 -5.80 3.26
CA ALA A 98 -19.91 -5.30 4.37
C ALA A 98 -19.61 -3.82 4.68
N ILE A 99 -18.33 -3.43 4.65
CA ILE A 99 -17.91 -2.04 4.86
C ILE A 99 -18.46 -1.14 3.75
N LEU A 100 -18.33 -1.57 2.49
CA LEU A 100 -18.80 -0.78 1.36
C LEU A 100 -20.32 -0.63 1.34
N VAL A 101 -21.05 -1.70 1.62
CA VAL A 101 -22.51 -1.68 1.71
C VAL A 101 -22.96 -0.77 2.85
N SER A 102 -22.31 -0.81 3.99
CA SER A 102 -22.63 0.07 5.11
C SER A 102 -22.39 1.54 4.81
N SER A 103 -21.37 1.82 3.98
CA SER A 103 -20.97 3.19 3.64
C SER A 103 -21.77 3.78 2.49
N PHE A 104 -22.09 2.98 1.46
CA PHE A 104 -22.66 3.44 0.19
C PHE A 104 -24.01 2.82 -0.15
N GLY A 105 -24.50 1.87 0.66
CA GLY A 105 -25.75 1.15 0.42
C GLY A 105 -25.58 -0.05 -0.51
N ALA A 106 -26.50 -1.01 -0.41
CA ALA A 106 -26.43 -2.27 -1.18
C ALA A 106 -26.52 -2.05 -2.69
N ASP A 107 -27.22 -1.00 -3.12
CA ASP A 107 -27.40 -0.64 -4.55
C ASP A 107 -26.37 0.41 -5.00
N GLY A 108 -25.39 0.74 -4.16
CA GLY A 108 -24.39 1.75 -4.47
C GLY A 108 -23.46 1.29 -5.59
N PHE A 109 -22.90 2.27 -6.33
CA PHE A 109 -21.95 2.00 -7.41
C PHE A 109 -20.68 1.34 -6.89
N ILE A 110 -20.22 1.74 -5.70
CA ILE A 110 -18.98 1.24 -5.11
C ILE A 110 -19.31 0.20 -4.02
N THR A 111 -19.73 -0.99 -4.44
CA THR A 111 -20.00 -2.10 -3.50
C THR A 111 -19.08 -3.31 -3.74
N ASN A 112 -18.37 -3.33 -4.85
CA ASN A 112 -17.45 -4.42 -5.17
C ASN A 112 -16.12 -4.21 -4.43
N PRO A 113 -15.69 -5.16 -3.58
CA PRO A 113 -14.44 -5.04 -2.83
C PRO A 113 -13.18 -4.85 -3.67
N PHE A 114 -13.19 -5.22 -4.95
CA PHE A 114 -12.03 -5.00 -5.81
C PHE A 114 -11.74 -3.51 -6.10
N TRP A 115 -12.59 -2.60 -5.68
CA TRP A 115 -12.26 -1.16 -5.63
C TRP A 115 -11.06 -0.87 -4.70
N PHE A 116 -10.81 -1.72 -3.71
CA PHE A 116 -9.63 -1.60 -2.85
C PHE A 116 -8.31 -1.79 -3.60
N VAL A 117 -8.35 -2.39 -4.81
CA VAL A 117 -7.17 -2.45 -5.69
C VAL A 117 -6.74 -1.04 -6.09
N LEU A 118 -7.69 -0.18 -6.44
CA LEU A 118 -7.42 1.22 -6.78
C LEU A 118 -6.85 1.97 -5.56
N GLU A 119 -7.43 1.77 -4.38
CA GLU A 119 -6.90 2.35 -3.15
C GLU A 119 -5.46 1.91 -2.92
N GLY A 120 -5.17 0.62 -3.10
CA GLY A 120 -3.81 0.09 -2.99
C GLY A 120 -2.84 0.74 -3.95
N ALA A 121 -3.29 1.00 -5.19
CA ALA A 121 -2.47 1.70 -6.19
C ALA A 121 -2.14 3.12 -5.74
N LEU A 122 -3.14 3.84 -5.20
CA LEU A 122 -2.94 5.22 -4.72
C LEU A 122 -2.03 5.28 -3.51
N VAL A 123 -2.21 4.38 -2.55
CA VAL A 123 -1.33 4.27 -1.38
C VAL A 123 0.08 3.91 -1.81
N GLY A 124 0.22 2.96 -2.74
CA GLY A 124 1.51 2.56 -3.28
C GLY A 124 2.22 3.72 -3.98
N LEU A 125 1.49 4.51 -4.75
CA LEU A 125 2.05 5.68 -5.41
C LEU A 125 2.57 6.70 -4.39
N LEU A 126 1.80 6.96 -3.34
CA LEU A 126 2.19 7.87 -2.26
C LEU A 126 3.47 7.39 -1.56
N ILE A 127 3.51 6.12 -1.18
CA ILE A 127 4.68 5.54 -0.52
C ILE A 127 5.89 5.59 -1.45
N GLY A 128 5.71 5.19 -2.70
CA GLY A 128 6.79 5.18 -3.69
C GLY A 128 7.39 6.55 -3.92
N TYR A 129 6.54 7.58 -3.98
CA TYR A 129 7.01 8.96 -4.15
C TYR A 129 7.93 9.38 -3.00
N PHE A 130 7.46 9.26 -1.77
CA PHE A 130 8.25 9.72 -0.62
C PHE A 130 9.48 8.85 -0.38
N ALA A 131 9.35 7.53 -0.52
CA ALA A 131 10.49 6.62 -0.35
C ALA A 131 11.60 6.91 -1.37
N THR A 132 11.22 7.15 -2.62
CA THR A 132 12.19 7.45 -3.69
C THR A 132 12.79 8.83 -3.53
N ARG A 133 11.97 9.82 -3.18
CA ARG A 133 12.44 11.20 -3.01
C ARG A 133 13.48 11.32 -1.89
N PHE A 134 13.28 10.64 -0.78
CA PHE A 134 14.16 10.78 0.39
C PHE A 134 15.17 9.65 0.53
N GLY A 135 14.91 8.48 -0.06
CA GLY A 135 15.78 7.31 0.07
C GLY A 135 16.50 6.88 -1.22
N GLY A 136 16.11 7.45 -2.38
CA GLY A 136 16.69 7.05 -3.66
C GLY A 136 16.08 5.75 -4.19
N GLU A 137 16.62 5.23 -5.29
CA GLU A 137 16.20 3.95 -5.87
C GLU A 137 17.33 3.28 -6.65
N GLY A 138 17.12 2.00 -6.99
CA GLY A 138 18.04 1.26 -7.84
C GLY A 138 19.11 0.51 -7.08
N LYS A 139 20.04 -0.06 -7.83
CA LYS A 139 21.10 -0.91 -7.28
C LYS A 139 22.04 -0.17 -6.33
N GLU A 140 22.15 1.13 -6.46
CA GLU A 140 22.98 1.95 -5.57
C GLU A 140 22.54 1.84 -4.10
N LEU A 141 21.30 1.42 -3.84
CA LEU A 141 20.81 1.18 -2.48
C LEU A 141 21.52 0.02 -1.79
N LEU A 142 22.08 -0.90 -2.57
CA LEU A 142 22.78 -2.08 -2.02
C LEU A 142 24.22 -1.72 -1.60
N ASP A 143 24.75 -0.62 -2.09
CA ASP A 143 26.10 -0.17 -1.82
C ASP A 143 26.16 0.86 -0.68
N SER A 144 25.01 1.20 -0.12
CA SER A 144 24.89 2.22 0.92
C SER A 144 24.95 1.66 2.35
#